data_2652113e195e87c63d9bc377fb7e6af4
#
_entry.id   2652113e195e87c63d9bc377fb7e6af4
#
_cell.length_a   1.000
_cell.length_b   1.000
_cell.length_c   1.000
_cell.angle_alpha   90.00
_cell.angle_beta   90.00
_cell.angle_gamma   90.00
#
_symmetry.space_group_name_H-M   'P 1'
#
loop_
_entity.id
_entity.type
_entity.pdbx_description
1 polymer ?
#
loop_
_entity_poly.entity_id
_entity_poly.type
_entity_poly.pdbx_seq_one_letter_code
_entity_poly.pdbx_strand_id
1 'polypeptide(L)'
;MRIVIITQNEPFYLASNLRYLIEVLPKHSSIVGCVVLDASPFEKKESFLGKAKRTYSVFGVPFFLHYSLKFLASKLSKSKKISFLLEKNNIPEILLDQPINDKSSVAKIKFVKPDLLISILGNQIFKAPILNLAPKGCLNLHTALLPKYRGLMPTFWVLKNQEKQTGVSVFFVDEGIDSGPIVVQEKVDIGQKTQEELILLTKKIGMESISKAVDLIEKNEVVLIEN
;
A
#
# COMPACT_ATOMS: atom_id res chain seq x y z
N MET A 1 -18.48 4.07 7.07
CA MET A 1 -17.81 4.57 5.84
C MET A 1 -17.49 3.41 4.90
N ARG A 2 -17.76 3.54 3.61
CA ARG A 2 -17.52 2.53 2.55
C ARG A 2 -16.13 2.75 1.95
N ILE A 3 -15.24 1.78 2.08
CA ILE A 3 -13.84 1.90 1.69
C ILE A 3 -13.54 0.97 0.51
N VAL A 4 -12.87 1.48 -0.51
CA VAL A 4 -12.21 0.65 -1.53
C VAL A 4 -10.71 0.70 -1.33
N ILE A 5 -10.10 -0.48 -1.22
CA ILE A 5 -8.64 -0.64 -1.18
C ILE A 5 -8.11 -0.76 -2.60
N ILE A 6 -7.04 -0.03 -2.91
CA ILE A 6 -6.28 -0.15 -4.15
C ILE A 6 -4.87 -0.62 -3.78
N THR A 7 -4.46 -1.76 -4.30
CA THR A 7 -3.18 -2.36 -3.94
C THR A 7 -2.57 -3.12 -5.12
N GLN A 8 -1.39 -3.72 -4.93
CA GLN A 8 -0.76 -4.59 -5.92
C GLN A 8 -0.58 -6.01 -5.36
N ASN A 9 -0.43 -7.00 -6.23
CA ASN A 9 -0.22 -8.39 -5.83
C ASN A 9 1.22 -8.61 -5.32
N GLU A 10 1.47 -8.18 -4.08
CA GLU A 10 2.77 -8.33 -3.41
C GLU A 10 2.75 -9.61 -2.55
N PRO A 11 3.64 -10.59 -2.81
CA PRO A 11 3.51 -11.94 -2.27
C PRO A 11 3.99 -12.13 -0.83
N PHE A 12 4.68 -11.16 -0.21
CA PHE A 12 5.37 -11.38 1.06
C PHE A 12 4.65 -10.83 2.28
N TYR A 13 4.13 -9.62 2.18
CA TYR A 13 3.64 -8.87 3.34
C TYR A 13 2.19 -8.41 3.22
N LEU A 14 1.66 -8.26 1.99
CA LEU A 14 0.37 -7.63 1.76
C LEU A 14 -0.76 -8.33 2.48
N ALA A 15 -0.91 -9.65 2.30
CA ALA A 15 -2.03 -10.39 2.88
C ALA A 15 -2.07 -10.32 4.41
N SER A 16 -0.90 -10.35 5.07
CA SER A 16 -0.82 -10.20 6.54
C SER A 16 -1.18 -8.79 7.00
N ASN A 17 -0.72 -7.77 6.26
CA ASN A 17 -1.02 -6.37 6.58
C ASN A 17 -2.49 -6.03 6.36
N LEU A 18 -3.09 -6.47 5.26
CA LEU A 18 -4.52 -6.25 5.02
C LEU A 18 -5.39 -7.03 6.00
N ARG A 19 -4.98 -8.23 6.44
CA ARG A 19 -5.67 -8.95 7.51
C ARG A 19 -5.68 -8.10 8.78
N TYR A 20 -4.52 -7.59 9.17
CA TYR A 20 -4.40 -6.74 10.34
C TYR A 20 -5.21 -5.44 10.20
N LEU A 21 -5.19 -4.81 9.01
CA LEU A 21 -6.04 -3.63 8.76
C LEU A 21 -7.52 -3.94 8.96
N ILE A 22 -8.02 -5.08 8.42
CA ILE A 22 -9.41 -5.50 8.58
C ILE A 22 -9.77 -5.66 10.07
N GLU A 23 -8.84 -6.18 10.89
CA GLU A 23 -9.04 -6.39 12.33
C GLU A 23 -9.09 -5.08 13.12
N VAL A 24 -8.28 -4.06 12.72
CA VAL A 24 -8.16 -2.80 13.45
C VAL A 24 -9.02 -1.68 12.90
N LEU A 25 -9.65 -1.84 11.73
CA LEU A 25 -10.54 -0.83 11.16
C LEU A 25 -11.70 -0.49 12.11
N PRO A 26 -12.11 0.80 12.20
CA PRO A 26 -13.27 1.20 13.00
C PRO A 26 -14.52 0.44 12.56
N LYS A 27 -15.33 -0.03 13.52
CA LYS A 27 -16.52 -0.86 13.28
C LYS A 27 -17.60 -0.21 12.38
N HIS A 28 -17.60 1.12 12.31
CA HIS A 28 -18.49 1.90 11.44
C HIS A 28 -18.02 1.98 9.98
N SER A 29 -16.85 1.37 9.68
CA SER A 29 -16.26 1.34 8.35
C SER A 29 -16.23 -0.07 7.79
N SER A 30 -16.39 -0.23 6.48
CA SER A 30 -16.36 -1.51 5.79
C SER A 30 -15.59 -1.43 4.47
N ILE A 31 -14.82 -2.45 4.16
CA ILE A 31 -14.17 -2.58 2.86
C ILE A 31 -15.19 -3.18 1.89
N VAL A 32 -15.64 -2.37 0.94
CA VAL A 32 -16.69 -2.75 -0.02
C VAL A 32 -16.12 -3.23 -1.37
N GLY A 33 -14.81 -3.19 -1.52
CA GLY A 33 -14.13 -3.71 -2.69
C GLY A 33 -12.61 -3.56 -2.58
N CYS A 34 -11.89 -4.39 -3.33
CA CYS A 34 -10.44 -4.33 -3.41
C CYS A 34 -10.01 -4.42 -4.87
N VAL A 35 -9.21 -3.47 -5.34
CA VAL A 35 -8.51 -3.51 -6.63
C VAL A 35 -7.12 -4.06 -6.39
N VAL A 36 -6.78 -5.17 -7.05
CA VAL A 36 -5.46 -5.80 -6.95
C VAL A 36 -4.74 -5.66 -8.29
N LEU A 37 -3.78 -4.74 -8.35
CA LEU A 37 -3.00 -4.47 -9.54
C LEU A 37 -1.83 -5.46 -9.68
N ASP A 38 -1.31 -5.63 -10.88
CA ASP A 38 -0.09 -6.39 -11.09
C ASP A 38 1.10 -5.72 -10.41
N ALA A 39 1.94 -6.52 -9.75
CA ALA A 39 3.16 -6.04 -9.11
C ALA A 39 4.23 -5.68 -10.18
N SER A 40 4.08 -4.50 -10.77
CA SER A 40 5.00 -3.98 -11.77
C SER A 40 5.16 -2.46 -11.58
N PRO A 41 6.38 -1.94 -11.37
CA PRO A 41 6.58 -0.51 -11.18
C PRO A 41 6.16 0.27 -12.43
N PHE A 42 5.31 1.30 -12.26
CA PHE A 42 4.92 2.25 -13.30
C PHE A 42 4.42 1.59 -14.61
N GLU A 43 3.55 0.57 -14.50
CA GLU A 43 2.89 -0.11 -15.64
C GLU A 43 3.85 -0.82 -16.61
N LYS A 44 5.14 -0.92 -16.33
CA LYS A 44 6.09 -1.65 -17.15
C LYS A 44 5.86 -3.16 -17.00
N LYS A 45 5.25 -3.78 -17.99
CA LYS A 45 5.12 -5.25 -18.07
C LYS A 45 6.50 -5.87 -18.25
N GLU A 46 7.06 -6.41 -17.19
CA GLU A 46 8.32 -7.16 -17.23
C GLU A 46 8.02 -8.65 -17.07
N SER A 47 8.62 -9.47 -17.94
CA SER A 47 8.46 -10.92 -17.84
C SER A 47 9.04 -11.47 -16.52
N PHE A 48 8.54 -12.62 -16.07
CA PHE A 48 9.06 -13.29 -14.87
C PHE A 48 10.57 -13.56 -14.98
N LEU A 49 11.03 -14.03 -16.14
CA LEU A 49 12.45 -14.26 -16.40
C LEU A 49 13.27 -12.97 -16.37
N GLY A 50 12.71 -11.86 -16.87
CA GLY A 50 13.35 -10.54 -16.79
C GLY A 50 13.52 -10.09 -15.33
N LYS A 51 12.49 -10.22 -14.50
CA LYS A 51 12.55 -9.93 -13.06
C LYS A 51 13.59 -10.81 -12.36
N ALA A 52 13.61 -12.11 -12.64
CA ALA A 52 14.57 -13.05 -12.06
C ALA A 52 16.02 -12.69 -12.44
N LYS A 53 16.28 -12.43 -13.74
CA LYS A 53 17.61 -12.03 -14.24
C LYS A 53 18.08 -10.73 -13.58
N ARG A 54 17.20 -9.73 -13.47
CA ARG A 54 17.52 -8.46 -12.83
C ARG A 54 17.84 -8.65 -11.34
N THR A 55 17.03 -9.43 -10.62
CA THR A 55 17.28 -9.72 -9.20
C THR A 55 18.64 -10.39 -9.00
N TYR A 56 18.96 -11.37 -9.84
CA TYR A 56 20.27 -12.03 -9.82
C TYR A 56 21.43 -11.06 -10.11
N SER A 57 21.31 -10.24 -11.16
CA SER A 57 22.39 -9.32 -11.57
C SER A 57 22.63 -8.17 -10.58
N VAL A 58 21.58 -7.72 -9.88
CA VAL A 58 21.68 -6.58 -8.93
C VAL A 58 22.12 -7.05 -7.54
N PHE A 59 21.61 -8.18 -7.07
CA PHE A 59 21.78 -8.60 -5.67
C PHE A 59 22.68 -9.83 -5.48
N GLY A 60 23.08 -10.51 -6.56
CA GLY A 60 23.97 -11.67 -6.53
C GLY A 60 23.30 -12.97 -6.09
N VAL A 61 24.11 -14.05 -6.08
CA VAL A 61 23.63 -15.44 -5.86
C VAL A 61 22.98 -15.66 -4.50
N PRO A 62 23.60 -15.25 -3.36
CA PRO A 62 23.01 -15.55 -2.05
C PRO A 62 21.63 -14.93 -1.85
N PHE A 63 21.46 -13.67 -2.25
CA PHE A 63 20.18 -12.98 -2.18
C PHE A 63 19.15 -13.60 -3.12
N PHE A 64 19.57 -13.93 -4.35
CA PHE A 64 18.70 -14.55 -5.34
C PHE A 64 18.14 -15.90 -4.86
N LEU A 65 18.98 -16.76 -4.29
CA LEU A 65 18.55 -18.05 -3.75
C LEU A 65 17.60 -17.88 -2.56
N HIS A 66 17.97 -17.05 -1.59
CA HIS A 66 17.12 -16.76 -0.42
C HIS A 66 15.74 -16.21 -0.85
N TYR A 67 15.75 -15.23 -1.76
CA TYR A 67 14.52 -14.61 -2.24
C TYR A 67 13.65 -15.55 -3.06
N SER A 68 14.27 -16.43 -3.87
CA SER A 68 13.57 -17.47 -4.64
C SER A 68 12.89 -18.49 -3.73
N LEU A 69 13.56 -18.96 -2.68
CA LEU A 69 12.97 -19.86 -1.69
C LEU A 69 11.81 -19.19 -0.95
N LYS A 70 11.98 -17.94 -0.52
CA LYS A 70 10.92 -17.14 0.12
C LYS A 70 9.72 -16.95 -0.81
N PHE A 71 9.96 -16.72 -2.11
CA PHE A 71 8.91 -16.59 -3.12
C PHE A 71 8.16 -17.91 -3.33
N LEU A 72 8.86 -19.04 -3.47
CA LEU A 72 8.23 -20.36 -3.59
C LEU A 72 7.38 -20.69 -2.36
N ALA A 73 7.92 -20.48 -1.16
CA ALA A 73 7.17 -20.65 0.08
C ALA A 73 5.90 -19.79 0.15
N SER A 74 5.97 -18.54 -0.34
CA SER A 74 4.80 -17.66 -0.40
C SER A 74 3.72 -18.17 -1.36
N LYS A 75 4.12 -18.74 -2.50
CA LYS A 75 3.19 -19.31 -3.50
C LYS A 75 2.47 -20.55 -2.99
N LEU A 76 3.13 -21.38 -2.17
CA LEU A 76 2.54 -22.59 -1.58
C LEU A 76 1.59 -22.29 -0.41
N SER A 77 1.74 -21.14 0.25
CA SER A 77 0.91 -20.77 1.39
C SER A 77 -0.38 -20.07 0.95
N LYS A 78 -1.53 -20.76 1.12
CA LYS A 78 -2.86 -20.17 0.85
C LYS A 78 -3.11 -18.88 1.67
N SER A 79 -2.66 -18.84 2.93
CA SER A 79 -2.86 -17.69 3.82
C SER A 79 -2.10 -16.42 3.40
N LYS A 80 -1.11 -16.54 2.50
CA LYS A 80 -0.35 -15.42 1.92
C LYS A 80 -0.95 -14.90 0.61
N LYS A 81 -1.99 -15.55 0.09
CA LYS A 81 -2.68 -15.09 -1.14
C LYS A 81 -3.72 -14.05 -0.78
N ILE A 82 -3.66 -12.91 -1.45
CA ILE A 82 -4.64 -11.83 -1.27
C ILE A 82 -6.06 -12.30 -1.62
N SER A 83 -6.23 -13.07 -2.70
CA SER A 83 -7.53 -13.62 -3.10
C SER A 83 -8.19 -14.46 -2.01
N PHE A 84 -7.42 -15.31 -1.31
CA PHE A 84 -7.93 -16.08 -0.19
C PHE A 84 -8.37 -15.19 0.99
N LEU A 85 -7.63 -14.10 1.26
CA LEU A 85 -8.00 -13.15 2.30
C LEU A 85 -9.30 -12.41 1.96
N LEU A 86 -9.44 -11.96 0.71
CA LEU A 86 -10.63 -11.26 0.22
C LEU A 86 -11.86 -12.17 0.30
N GLU A 87 -11.75 -13.40 -0.20
CA GLU A 87 -12.81 -14.41 -0.14
C GLU A 87 -13.25 -14.69 1.31
N LYS A 88 -12.29 -14.95 2.21
CA LYS A 88 -12.56 -15.24 3.63
C LYS A 88 -13.32 -14.11 4.34
N ASN A 89 -13.11 -12.86 3.92
CA ASN A 89 -13.74 -11.68 4.53
C ASN A 89 -14.92 -11.14 3.70
N ASN A 90 -15.39 -11.86 2.67
CA ASN A 90 -16.46 -11.45 1.77
C ASN A 90 -16.21 -10.08 1.13
N ILE A 91 -14.96 -9.76 0.80
CA ILE A 91 -14.56 -8.52 0.13
C ILE A 91 -14.49 -8.80 -1.38
N PRO A 92 -15.34 -8.18 -2.22
CA PRO A 92 -15.28 -8.38 -3.66
C PRO A 92 -13.99 -7.81 -4.26
N GLU A 93 -13.34 -8.60 -5.11
CA GLU A 93 -12.24 -8.11 -5.95
C GLU A 93 -12.82 -7.37 -7.16
N ILE A 94 -12.39 -6.12 -7.37
CA ILE A 94 -12.76 -5.30 -8.52
C ILE A 94 -11.72 -5.51 -9.61
N LEU A 95 -12.06 -6.37 -10.58
CA LEU A 95 -11.16 -6.70 -11.69
C LEU A 95 -11.12 -5.55 -12.72
N LEU A 96 -9.93 -5.01 -12.95
CA LEU A 96 -9.70 -3.98 -13.95
C LEU A 96 -9.05 -4.59 -15.20
N ASP A 97 -9.62 -4.30 -16.37
CA ASP A 97 -9.10 -4.74 -17.67
C ASP A 97 -8.17 -3.68 -18.29
N GLN A 98 -8.21 -2.47 -17.75
CA GLN A 98 -7.46 -1.30 -18.21
C GLN A 98 -6.73 -0.63 -17.04
N PRO A 99 -5.75 0.25 -17.29
CA PRO A 99 -5.10 1.05 -16.24
C PRO A 99 -6.12 1.77 -15.36
N ILE A 100 -5.75 2.04 -14.10
CA ILE A 100 -6.68 2.55 -13.09
C ILE A 100 -7.35 3.88 -13.48
N ASN A 101 -6.66 4.73 -14.25
CA ASN A 101 -7.18 6.03 -14.69
C ASN A 101 -8.10 5.94 -15.93
N ASP A 102 -8.25 4.75 -16.52
CA ASP A 102 -9.16 4.57 -17.66
C ASP A 102 -10.62 4.74 -17.23
N LYS A 103 -11.46 5.27 -18.13
CA LYS A 103 -12.88 5.51 -17.87
C LYS A 103 -13.63 4.25 -17.42
N SER A 104 -13.29 3.09 -18.01
CA SER A 104 -13.90 1.81 -17.65
C SER A 104 -13.51 1.36 -16.23
N SER A 105 -12.26 1.53 -15.86
CA SER A 105 -11.75 1.24 -14.52
C SER A 105 -12.38 2.15 -13.45
N VAL A 106 -12.45 3.45 -13.74
CA VAL A 106 -13.14 4.44 -12.89
C VAL A 106 -14.60 4.06 -12.69
N ALA A 107 -15.31 3.67 -13.77
CA ALA A 107 -16.72 3.27 -13.69
C ALA A 107 -16.92 2.03 -12.83
N LYS A 108 -16.05 1.02 -12.94
CA LYS A 108 -16.10 -0.20 -12.10
C LYS A 108 -15.91 0.13 -10.61
N ILE A 109 -14.96 1.00 -10.27
CA ILE A 109 -14.73 1.41 -8.88
C ILE A 109 -15.90 2.26 -8.38
N LYS A 110 -16.42 3.17 -9.20
CA LYS A 110 -17.57 4.02 -8.86
C LYS A 110 -18.84 3.21 -8.59
N PHE A 111 -19.01 2.07 -9.25
CA PHE A 111 -20.19 1.22 -9.11
C PHE A 111 -20.41 0.74 -7.67
N VAL A 112 -19.35 0.50 -6.91
CA VAL A 112 -19.46 0.10 -5.50
C VAL A 112 -19.65 1.28 -4.55
N LYS A 113 -19.76 2.51 -5.05
CA LYS A 113 -20.05 3.75 -4.31
C LYS A 113 -19.15 3.91 -3.09
N PRO A 114 -17.83 4.03 -3.25
CA PRO A 114 -16.92 4.25 -2.12
C PRO A 114 -17.08 5.67 -1.56
N ASP A 115 -16.98 5.79 -0.24
CA ASP A 115 -16.83 7.07 0.46
C ASP A 115 -15.37 7.52 0.48
N LEU A 116 -14.44 6.56 0.59
CA LEU A 116 -13.00 6.77 0.69
C LEU A 116 -12.25 5.72 -0.14
N LEU A 117 -11.19 6.15 -0.81
CA LEU A 117 -10.21 5.25 -1.41
C LEU A 117 -8.97 5.16 -0.50
N ILE A 118 -8.38 3.98 -0.39
CA ILE A 118 -7.11 3.79 0.32
C ILE A 118 -6.14 3.04 -0.57
N SER A 119 -5.04 3.70 -0.93
CA SER A 119 -3.93 3.11 -1.67
C SER A 119 -2.89 2.54 -0.70
N ILE A 120 -2.59 1.26 -0.86
CA ILE A 120 -1.55 0.56 -0.08
C ILE A 120 -0.62 -0.13 -1.07
N LEU A 121 0.64 0.25 -1.11
CA LEU A 121 1.61 -0.24 -2.10
C LEU A 121 1.19 0.08 -3.56
N GLY A 122 0.49 1.18 -3.78
CA GLY A 122 0.10 1.61 -5.12
C GLY A 122 1.32 1.77 -6.04
N ASN A 123 1.19 1.33 -7.28
CA ASN A 123 2.25 1.36 -8.29
C ASN A 123 1.85 2.14 -9.55
N GLN A 124 0.71 2.81 -9.50
CA GLN A 124 0.21 3.68 -10.57
C GLN A 124 0.01 5.09 -10.04
N ILE A 125 0.26 6.08 -10.89
CA ILE A 125 -0.02 7.49 -10.57
C ILE A 125 -1.52 7.71 -10.74
N PHE A 126 -2.17 8.23 -9.71
CA PHE A 126 -3.60 8.55 -9.74
C PHE A 126 -3.81 9.94 -10.33
N LYS A 127 -4.78 10.05 -11.22
CA LYS A 127 -5.19 11.29 -11.87
C LYS A 127 -6.56 11.75 -11.36
N ALA A 128 -6.94 12.97 -11.67
CA ALA A 128 -8.19 13.57 -11.25
C ALA A 128 -9.44 12.65 -11.31
N PRO A 129 -9.65 11.80 -12.34
CA PRO A 129 -10.83 10.91 -12.36
C PRO A 129 -10.90 9.92 -11.20
N ILE A 130 -9.75 9.42 -10.72
CA ILE A 130 -9.69 8.54 -9.53
C ILE A 130 -9.69 9.38 -8.25
N LEU A 131 -8.91 10.45 -8.19
CA LEU A 131 -8.78 11.27 -6.99
C LEU A 131 -10.12 11.88 -6.56
N ASN A 132 -10.96 12.27 -7.53
CA ASN A 132 -12.27 12.88 -7.30
C ASN A 132 -13.44 11.86 -7.26
N LEU A 133 -13.14 10.55 -7.26
CA LEU A 133 -14.18 9.53 -7.33
C LEU A 133 -14.92 9.37 -6.01
N ALA A 134 -14.21 9.40 -4.90
CA ALA A 134 -14.76 9.22 -3.56
C ALA A 134 -14.89 10.58 -2.85
N PRO A 135 -16.04 10.89 -2.20
CA PRO A 135 -16.28 12.20 -1.61
C PRO A 135 -15.35 12.53 -0.45
N LYS A 136 -14.78 11.54 0.22
CA LYS A 136 -13.80 11.72 1.30
C LYS A 136 -12.35 11.59 0.82
N GLY A 137 -12.13 11.52 -0.51
CA GLY A 137 -10.82 11.55 -1.14
C GLY A 137 -10.14 10.18 -1.25
N CYS A 138 -8.83 10.22 -1.44
CA CYS A 138 -7.97 9.05 -1.56
C CYS A 138 -6.78 9.18 -0.60
N LEU A 139 -6.63 8.22 0.31
CA LEU A 139 -5.46 8.13 1.18
C LEU A 139 -4.37 7.24 0.57
N ASN A 140 -3.12 7.53 0.89
CA ASN A 140 -2.01 6.61 0.67
C ASN A 140 -1.21 6.43 1.96
N LEU A 141 -0.62 5.24 2.10
CA LEU A 141 0.33 4.92 3.16
C LEU A 141 1.75 4.95 2.60
N HIS A 142 2.58 5.83 3.13
CA HIS A 142 4.00 5.89 2.85
C HIS A 142 4.83 5.53 4.10
N THR A 143 5.83 4.65 3.93
CA THR A 143 6.63 4.13 5.06
C THR A 143 7.88 4.96 5.31
N ALA A 144 7.71 6.28 5.39
CA ALA A 144 8.70 7.26 5.83
C ALA A 144 8.02 8.49 6.44
N LEU A 145 8.82 9.36 7.06
CA LEU A 145 8.39 10.67 7.53
C LEU A 145 8.44 11.67 6.37
N LEU A 146 7.29 11.88 5.71
CA LEU A 146 7.16 12.92 4.70
C LEU A 146 7.43 14.31 5.31
N PRO A 147 7.99 15.25 4.51
CA PRO A 147 8.28 15.22 3.07
C PRO A 147 9.58 14.51 2.68
N LYS A 148 10.32 13.97 3.63
CA LYS A 148 11.56 13.22 3.34
C LYS A 148 11.23 11.85 2.75
N TYR A 149 12.12 11.36 1.89
CA TYR A 149 12.06 10.00 1.34
C TYR A 149 10.78 9.70 0.53
N ARG A 150 10.26 10.68 -0.22
CA ARG A 150 9.19 10.46 -1.21
C ARG A 150 9.62 9.42 -2.24
N GLY A 151 8.67 8.67 -2.80
CA GLY A 151 8.89 7.69 -3.85
C GLY A 151 9.18 6.28 -3.32
N LEU A 152 9.97 5.53 -4.09
CA LEU A 152 10.11 4.08 -3.90
C LEU A 152 11.13 3.70 -2.82
N MET A 153 10.85 2.57 -2.13
CA MET A 153 11.75 1.90 -1.18
C MET A 153 12.25 2.79 -0.03
N PRO A 154 11.39 3.57 0.64
CA PRO A 154 11.83 4.51 1.68
C PRO A 154 12.61 3.83 2.81
N THR A 155 12.22 2.63 3.27
CA THR A 155 12.94 1.86 4.29
C THR A 155 14.38 1.50 3.91
N PHE A 156 14.66 1.31 2.62
CA PHE A 156 16.03 1.10 2.13
C PHE A 156 16.84 2.40 2.25
N TRP A 157 16.27 3.53 1.81
CA TRP A 157 16.98 4.80 1.80
C TRP A 157 17.29 5.34 3.18
N VAL A 158 16.37 5.21 4.14
CA VAL A 158 16.62 5.64 5.54
C VAL A 158 17.73 4.83 6.19
N LEU A 159 17.80 3.50 5.93
CA LEU A 159 18.90 2.66 6.40
C LEU A 159 20.22 2.99 5.70
N LYS A 160 20.22 3.16 4.39
CA LYS A 160 21.41 3.55 3.62
C LYS A 160 21.98 4.88 4.10
N ASN A 161 21.14 5.83 4.46
CA ASN A 161 21.53 7.14 4.94
C ASN A 161 21.80 7.15 6.47
N GLN A 162 21.77 6.00 7.13
CA GLN A 162 22.03 5.84 8.56
C GLN A 162 21.19 6.77 9.44
N GLU A 163 19.91 6.97 9.03
CA GLU A 163 18.98 7.73 9.84
C GLU A 163 18.73 7.03 11.19
N LYS A 164 18.54 7.82 12.23
CA LYS A 164 18.21 7.30 13.57
C LYS A 164 16.72 6.98 13.70
N GLN A 165 15.90 7.72 12.97
CA GLN A 165 14.45 7.63 12.99
C GLN A 165 13.90 7.58 11.58
N THR A 166 12.78 6.90 11.43
CA THR A 166 11.89 6.95 10.27
C THR A 166 10.45 7.06 10.75
N GLY A 167 9.49 6.64 9.97
CA GLY A 167 8.10 6.59 10.39
C GLY A 167 7.17 6.11 9.31
N VAL A 168 5.92 6.45 9.49
CA VAL A 168 4.87 6.26 8.51
C VAL A 168 4.07 7.54 8.36
N SER A 169 3.60 7.81 7.15
CA SER A 169 2.74 8.94 6.83
C SER A 169 1.52 8.43 6.07
N VAL A 170 0.32 8.71 6.60
CA VAL A 170 -0.95 8.54 5.89
C VAL A 170 -1.38 9.92 5.43
N PHE A 171 -1.54 10.10 4.13
CA PHE A 171 -1.76 11.39 3.51
C PHE A 171 -2.81 11.32 2.40
N PHE A 172 -3.46 12.43 2.08
CA PHE A 172 -4.32 12.52 0.91
C PHE A 172 -3.49 12.54 -0.36
N VAL A 173 -3.83 11.69 -1.32
CA VAL A 173 -3.15 11.65 -2.62
C VAL A 173 -3.56 12.86 -3.45
N ASP A 174 -2.57 13.56 -3.99
CA ASP A 174 -2.69 14.60 -5.00
C ASP A 174 -2.06 14.16 -6.33
N GLU A 175 -1.89 15.08 -7.26
CA GLU A 175 -1.29 14.78 -8.58
C GLU A 175 0.25 14.65 -8.53
N GLY A 176 0.88 14.96 -7.40
CA GLY A 176 2.32 14.81 -7.19
C GLY A 176 2.72 13.43 -6.68
N ILE A 177 4.01 13.25 -6.44
CA ILE A 177 4.54 12.01 -5.86
C ILE A 177 4.68 12.20 -4.35
N ASP A 178 3.83 11.52 -3.59
CA ASP A 178 3.81 11.54 -2.12
C ASP A 178 3.84 12.98 -1.55
N SER A 179 3.08 13.92 -2.16
CA SER A 179 3.15 15.36 -1.88
C SER A 179 1.92 15.92 -1.18
N GLY A 180 0.84 15.19 -1.14
CA GLY A 180 -0.42 15.67 -0.57
C GLY A 180 -0.40 15.82 0.96
N PRO A 181 -1.37 16.54 1.54
CA PRO A 181 -1.39 16.87 2.96
C PRO A 181 -1.52 15.63 3.84
N ILE A 182 -0.78 15.61 4.94
CA ILE A 182 -0.67 14.45 5.84
C ILE A 182 -1.82 14.49 6.85
N VAL A 183 -2.49 13.34 7.03
CA VAL A 183 -3.58 13.13 8.01
C VAL A 183 -3.03 12.55 9.32
N VAL A 184 -2.14 11.56 9.22
CA VAL A 184 -1.49 10.92 10.38
C VAL A 184 -0.02 10.69 10.05
N GLN A 185 0.85 11.03 10.99
CA GLN A 185 2.28 10.73 10.89
C GLN A 185 2.76 10.16 12.23
N GLU A 186 3.42 8.99 12.18
CA GLU A 186 3.96 8.32 13.37
C GLU A 186 5.45 8.09 13.20
N LYS A 187 6.24 8.42 14.22
CA LYS A 187 7.69 8.23 14.25
C LYS A 187 8.07 6.83 14.71
N VAL A 188 9.16 6.32 14.17
CA VAL A 188 9.71 5.00 14.48
C VAL A 188 11.22 5.09 14.65
N ASP A 189 11.75 4.64 15.79
CA ASP A 189 13.18 4.52 15.99
C ASP A 189 13.74 3.31 15.23
N ILE A 190 14.76 3.53 14.41
CA ILE A 190 15.38 2.49 13.60
C ILE A 190 16.22 1.56 14.49
N GLY A 191 17.08 2.12 15.34
CA GLY A 191 17.97 1.33 16.22
C GLY A 191 18.86 0.39 15.41
N GLN A 192 18.91 -0.88 15.81
CA GLN A 192 19.69 -1.94 15.15
C GLN A 192 18.84 -2.82 14.20
N LYS A 193 17.68 -2.35 13.79
CA LYS A 193 16.77 -3.14 12.95
C LYS A 193 17.33 -3.37 11.56
N THR A 194 17.21 -4.61 11.10
CA THR A 194 17.40 -4.98 9.71
C THR A 194 16.32 -4.34 8.83
N GLN A 195 16.52 -4.32 7.52
CA GLN A 195 15.52 -3.82 6.59
C GLN A 195 14.20 -4.60 6.69
N GLU A 196 14.25 -5.93 6.88
CA GLU A 196 13.05 -6.75 7.01
C GLU A 196 12.26 -6.41 8.29
N GLU A 197 12.94 -6.29 9.43
CA GLU A 197 12.31 -5.90 10.69
C GLU A 197 11.69 -4.50 10.61
N LEU A 198 12.38 -3.57 9.94
CA LEU A 198 11.87 -2.21 9.74
C LEU A 198 10.63 -2.21 8.83
N ILE A 199 10.64 -3.00 7.74
CA ILE A 199 9.48 -3.17 6.87
C ILE A 199 8.29 -3.74 7.65
N LEU A 200 8.48 -4.77 8.46
CA LEU A 200 7.41 -5.38 9.25
C LEU A 200 6.82 -4.39 10.26
N LEU A 201 7.69 -3.67 10.96
CA LEU A 201 7.29 -2.67 11.96
C LEU A 201 6.53 -1.50 11.33
N THR A 202 7.10 -0.88 10.29
CA THR A 202 6.46 0.28 9.64
C THR A 202 5.15 -0.08 8.95
N LYS A 203 5.04 -1.30 8.41
CA LYS A 203 3.78 -1.77 7.84
C LYS A 203 2.70 -1.98 8.91
N LYS A 204 3.05 -2.56 10.06
CA LYS A 204 2.10 -2.72 11.17
C LYS A 204 1.60 -1.36 11.65
N ILE A 205 2.51 -0.45 12.01
CA ILE A 205 2.17 0.92 12.44
C ILE A 205 1.38 1.64 11.34
N GLY A 206 1.72 1.40 10.08
CA GLY A 206 0.99 1.95 8.93
C GLY A 206 -0.47 1.53 8.87
N MET A 207 -0.80 0.27 9.18
CA MET A 207 -2.20 -0.19 9.23
C MET A 207 -2.96 0.46 10.40
N GLU A 208 -2.32 0.61 11.56
CA GLU A 208 -2.86 1.33 12.72
C GLU A 208 -3.09 2.81 12.37
N SER A 209 -2.14 3.44 11.68
CA SER A 209 -2.25 4.83 11.21
C SER A 209 -3.36 5.03 10.18
N ILE A 210 -3.57 4.08 9.27
CA ILE A 210 -4.72 4.09 8.35
C ILE A 210 -6.03 4.02 9.15
N SER A 211 -6.14 3.11 10.12
CA SER A 211 -7.32 2.98 10.97
C SER A 211 -7.63 4.29 11.71
N LYS A 212 -6.60 4.93 12.28
CA LYS A 212 -6.70 6.25 12.93
C LYS A 212 -7.15 7.35 11.95
N ALA A 213 -6.59 7.39 10.74
CA ALA A 213 -6.98 8.35 9.71
C ALA A 213 -8.44 8.17 9.28
N VAL A 214 -8.89 6.91 9.13
CA VAL A 214 -10.29 6.58 8.82
C VAL A 214 -11.23 7.09 9.91
N ASP A 215 -10.89 6.90 11.17
CA ASP A 215 -11.70 7.37 12.32
C ASP A 215 -11.78 8.90 12.38
N LEU A 216 -10.65 9.59 12.19
CA LEU A 216 -10.59 11.06 12.14
C LEU A 216 -11.42 11.62 10.98
N ILE A 217 -11.36 11.02 9.79
CA ILE A 217 -12.14 11.45 8.62
C ILE A 217 -13.63 11.26 8.87
N GLU A 218 -14.04 10.15 9.47
CA GLU A 218 -15.45 9.88 9.77
C GLU A 218 -16.02 10.90 10.77
N LYS A 219 -15.24 11.26 11.78
CA LYS A 219 -15.61 12.25 12.80
C LYS A 219 -15.49 13.70 12.34
N ASN A 220 -14.95 13.96 11.15
CA ASN A 220 -14.56 15.28 10.64
C ASN A 220 -13.58 16.02 11.59
N GLU A 221 -12.66 15.27 12.23
CA GLU A 221 -11.66 15.77 13.18
C GLU A 221 -10.25 15.82 12.60
N VAL A 222 -10.11 15.76 11.27
CA VAL A 222 -8.81 15.78 10.61
C VAL A 222 -8.16 17.15 10.75
N VAL A 223 -6.95 17.16 11.32
CA VAL A 223 -6.04 18.31 11.28
C VAL A 223 -4.90 17.97 10.33
N LEU A 224 -4.86 18.67 9.20
CA LEU A 224 -3.86 18.40 8.16
C LEU A 224 -2.49 18.96 8.56
N ILE A 225 -1.45 18.16 8.33
CA ILE A 225 -0.05 18.54 8.47
C ILE A 225 0.47 18.84 7.06
N GLU A 226 1.17 19.95 6.89
CA GLU A 226 1.82 20.30 5.63
C GLU A 226 2.91 19.27 5.27
N ASN A 227 2.97 18.94 3.97
CA ASN A 227 3.90 17.92 3.45
C ASN A 227 4.92 18.54 2.50
#